data_682d0d632ab8305282aa599390523444
#
_entry.id   682d0d632ab8305282aa599390523444
#
_cell.length_a   1.000
_cell.length_b   1.000
_cell.length_c   1.000
_cell.angle_alpha   90.00
_cell.angle_beta   90.00
_cell.angle_gamma   90.00
#
_symmetry.space_group_name_H-M   'P 1'
#
loop_
_entity.id
_entity.type
_entity.pdbx_description
1 polymer ?
#
loop_
_entity_poly.entity_id
_entity_poly.type
_entity_poly.pdbx_seq_one_letter_code
_entity_poly.pdbx_strand_id
1 'polypeptide(L)'
;MCIRDRLKWGRDHGQDLMRSLAVLTSEPARVLGASVGSLQDSLGRLVVGGVADVCVFNPEAEWTVTPEALRSQGKHTPFAFEVSGSALPGKVCATVVGGHIAYQTA
;
A
#
# COMPACT_ATOMS: atom_id res chain seq x y z
N MET A 1 4.02 -4.91 -6.24
CA MET A 1 4.07 -5.27 -4.82
C MET A 1 2.84 -4.73 -4.12
N CYS A 2 2.24 -5.54 -3.29
CA CYS A 2 0.99 -5.18 -2.63
C CYS A 2 1.25 -4.89 -1.14
N ILE A 3 0.71 -3.79 -0.64
CA ILE A 3 0.76 -3.47 0.81
C ILE A 3 0.16 -4.62 1.63
N ARG A 4 -0.83 -5.31 1.08
CA ARG A 4 -1.58 -6.36 1.74
C ARG A 4 -0.76 -7.60 2.06
N ASP A 5 0.09 -8.05 1.14
CA ASP A 5 0.98 -9.18 1.39
C ASP A 5 2.02 -8.85 2.46
N ARG A 6 2.52 -7.60 2.48
CA ARG A 6 3.42 -7.12 3.53
C ARG A 6 2.73 -7.04 4.89
N LEU A 7 1.49 -6.58 4.93
CA LEU A 7 0.69 -6.55 6.16
C LEU A 7 0.46 -7.96 6.70
N LYS A 8 0.11 -8.89 5.81
CA LYS A 8 -0.06 -10.30 6.19
C LYS A 8 1.24 -10.89 6.75
N TRP A 9 2.35 -10.69 6.05
CA TRP A 9 3.65 -11.17 6.49
C TRP A 9 4.03 -10.59 7.85
N GLY A 10 3.84 -9.29 8.06
CA GLY A 10 4.13 -8.63 9.33
C GLY A 10 3.31 -9.19 10.47
N ARG A 11 2.01 -9.41 10.23
CA ARG A 11 1.10 -10.01 11.20
C ARG A 11 1.52 -11.44 11.57
N ASP A 12 1.82 -12.27 10.56
CA ASP A 12 2.22 -13.66 10.75
C ASP A 12 3.56 -13.80 11.50
N HIS A 13 4.42 -12.77 11.44
CA HIS A 13 5.74 -12.75 12.09
C HIS A 13 5.82 -11.85 13.33
N GLY A 14 4.68 -11.38 13.84
CA GLY A 14 4.64 -10.55 15.05
C GLY A 14 5.27 -9.17 14.91
N GLN A 15 5.39 -8.65 13.69
CA GLN A 15 5.86 -7.28 13.44
C GLN A 15 4.73 -6.28 13.66
N ASP A 16 5.04 -5.10 14.22
CA ASP A 16 4.07 -4.03 14.34
C ASP A 16 3.74 -3.39 12.97
N LEU A 17 2.62 -2.68 12.91
CA LEU A 17 2.13 -2.05 11.68
C LEU A 17 3.13 -1.03 11.13
N MET A 18 3.69 -0.17 11.98
CA MET A 18 4.63 0.87 11.56
C MET A 18 5.89 0.27 10.95
N ARG A 19 6.42 -0.77 11.56
CA ARG A 19 7.59 -1.50 11.04
C ARG A 19 7.29 -2.16 9.70
N SER A 20 6.12 -2.78 9.57
CA SER A 20 5.70 -3.43 8.32
C SER A 20 5.56 -2.42 7.17
N LEU A 21 5.07 -1.20 7.45
CA LEU A 21 4.92 -0.16 6.44
C LEU A 21 6.23 0.55 6.10
N ALA A 22 7.13 0.70 7.06
CA ALA A 22 8.39 1.43 6.86
C ALA A 22 9.21 0.88 5.70
N VAL A 23 9.25 -0.44 5.52
CA VAL A 23 9.99 -1.10 4.42
C VAL A 23 9.40 -0.81 3.03
N LEU A 24 8.19 -0.27 2.96
CA LEU A 24 7.51 0.10 1.72
C LEU A 24 7.47 1.62 1.50
N THR A 25 7.75 2.39 2.51
CA THR A 25 7.56 3.85 2.50
C THR A 25 8.82 4.61 2.86
N SER A 26 9.12 4.75 4.15
CA SER A 26 10.21 5.59 4.63
C SER A 26 11.59 5.00 4.37
N GLU A 27 11.77 3.69 4.43
CA GLU A 27 13.08 3.07 4.18
C GLU A 27 13.53 3.19 2.71
N PRO A 28 12.69 2.86 1.70
CA PRO A 28 13.04 3.10 0.31
C PRO A 28 13.29 4.58 0.00
N ALA A 29 12.51 5.47 0.58
CA ALA A 29 12.71 6.92 0.42
C ALA A 29 14.06 7.36 0.96
N ARG A 30 14.49 6.84 2.10
CA ARG A 30 15.81 7.11 2.68
C ARG A 30 16.94 6.60 1.78
N VAL A 31 16.78 5.43 1.18
CA VAL A 31 17.77 4.86 0.25
C VAL A 31 17.94 5.74 -0.99
N LEU A 32 16.82 6.24 -1.55
CA LEU A 32 16.84 7.15 -2.69
C LEU A 32 17.50 8.49 -2.34
N GLY A 33 17.28 9.01 -1.14
CA GLY A 33 17.89 10.22 -0.63
C GLY A 33 17.79 11.40 -1.59
N ALA A 34 18.92 12.07 -1.82
CA ALA A 34 18.98 13.25 -2.67
C ALA A 34 18.69 12.99 -4.16
N SER A 35 18.67 11.73 -4.61
CA SER A 35 18.39 11.39 -6.00
C SER A 35 16.99 11.77 -6.47
N VAL A 36 16.04 11.94 -5.54
CA VAL A 36 14.66 12.36 -5.84
C VAL A 36 14.48 13.89 -5.84
N GLY A 37 15.56 14.66 -5.67
CA GLY A 37 15.55 16.12 -5.75
C GLY A 37 14.66 16.77 -4.69
N SER A 38 13.78 17.67 -5.11
CA SER A 38 12.89 18.43 -4.20
C SER A 38 11.88 17.56 -3.44
N LEU A 39 11.67 16.31 -3.82
CA LEU A 39 10.78 15.39 -3.13
C LEU A 39 11.42 14.74 -1.90
N GLN A 40 12.73 14.90 -1.68
CA GLN A 40 13.48 14.25 -0.61
C GLN A 40 12.85 14.46 0.77
N ASP A 41 12.34 15.65 1.05
CA ASP A 41 11.80 16.01 2.36
C ASP A 41 10.37 15.51 2.61
N SER A 42 9.68 15.08 1.56
CA SER A 42 8.28 14.65 1.66
C SER A 42 8.04 13.19 1.27
N LEU A 43 8.95 12.59 0.52
CA LEU A 43 8.77 11.22 0.03
C LEU A 43 8.81 10.21 1.19
N GLY A 44 7.82 9.31 1.22
CA GLY A 44 7.72 8.25 2.22
C GLY A 44 7.27 8.72 3.62
N ARG A 45 6.79 9.96 3.75
CA ARG A 45 6.28 10.52 5.01
C ARG A 45 5.18 11.55 4.77
N LEU A 46 4.40 11.83 5.81
CA LEU A 46 3.39 12.88 5.80
C LEU A 46 3.95 14.11 6.48
N VAL A 47 4.15 15.18 5.71
CA VAL A 47 4.64 16.48 6.20
C VAL A 47 3.83 17.60 5.59
N VAL A 48 3.66 18.69 6.33
CA VAL A 48 2.99 19.89 5.82
C VAL A 48 3.80 20.48 4.66
N GLY A 49 3.12 20.76 3.54
CA GLY A 49 3.76 21.25 2.31
C GLY A 49 4.37 20.13 1.45
N GLY A 50 4.29 18.87 1.88
CA GLY A 50 4.78 17.74 1.12
C GLY A 50 3.86 17.32 -0.02
N VAL A 51 4.34 16.38 -0.84
CA VAL A 51 3.56 15.77 -1.93
C VAL A 51 2.35 15.03 -1.36
N ALA A 52 1.19 15.27 -1.93
CA ALA A 52 -0.06 14.61 -1.54
C ALA A 52 -0.29 13.31 -2.33
N ASP A 53 0.62 12.37 -2.17
CA ASP A 53 0.51 11.00 -2.68
C ASP A 53 0.26 10.08 -1.49
N VAL A 54 -1.00 9.73 -1.24
CA VAL A 54 -1.44 9.10 0.01
C VAL A 54 -2.34 7.90 -0.31
N CYS A 55 -2.10 6.80 0.38
CA CYS A 55 -2.99 5.64 0.39
C CYS A 55 -3.64 5.51 1.77
N VAL A 56 -4.95 5.52 1.82
CA VAL A 56 -5.75 5.32 3.03
C VAL A 56 -6.33 3.90 2.98
N PHE A 57 -6.06 3.13 4.00
CA PHE A 57 -6.55 1.74 4.08
C PHE A 57 -6.90 1.35 5.51
N ASN A 58 -7.77 0.36 5.64
CA ASN A 58 -8.08 -0.25 6.92
C ASN A 58 -7.24 -1.52 7.09
N PRO A 59 -6.27 -1.55 8.03
CA PRO A 59 -5.38 -2.70 8.20
C PRO A 59 -6.11 -3.95 8.73
N GLU A 60 -7.23 -3.77 9.42
CA GLU A 60 -7.99 -4.88 10.01
C GLU A 60 -9.02 -5.48 9.05
N ALA A 61 -9.42 -4.75 8.01
CA ALA A 61 -10.38 -5.27 7.04
C ALA A 61 -9.71 -6.25 6.10
N GLU A 62 -10.31 -7.42 5.95
CA GLU A 62 -9.88 -8.44 5.01
C GLU A 62 -10.53 -8.23 3.63
N TRP A 63 -9.83 -8.66 2.62
CA TRP A 63 -10.27 -8.59 1.24
C TRP A 63 -9.88 -9.85 0.50
N THR A 64 -10.85 -10.49 -0.12
CA THR A 64 -10.61 -11.68 -0.95
C THR A 64 -10.19 -11.25 -2.34
N VAL A 65 -9.05 -11.76 -2.80
CA VAL A 65 -8.50 -11.43 -4.11
C VAL A 65 -9.13 -12.32 -5.16
N THR A 66 -9.92 -11.70 -6.05
CA THR A 66 -10.46 -12.36 -7.25
C THR A 66 -10.10 -11.52 -8.47
N PRO A 67 -10.00 -12.12 -9.67
CA PRO A 67 -9.71 -11.36 -10.89
C PRO A 67 -10.70 -10.21 -11.12
N GLU A 68 -11.98 -10.41 -10.81
CA GLU A 68 -13.04 -9.43 -10.98
C GLU A 68 -12.90 -8.25 -10.03
N ALA A 69 -12.33 -8.48 -8.83
CA ALA A 69 -12.11 -7.44 -7.82
C ALA A 69 -10.90 -6.55 -8.15
N LEU A 70 -10.03 -6.97 -9.06
CA LEU A 70 -8.87 -6.19 -9.46
C LEU A 70 -9.25 -5.04 -10.37
N ARG A 71 -8.81 -3.82 -10.02
CA ARG A 71 -9.01 -2.62 -10.83
C ARG A 71 -8.06 -2.52 -12.01
N SER A 72 -6.89 -3.17 -11.92
CA SER A 72 -5.91 -3.19 -13.00
C SER A 72 -6.42 -3.98 -14.21
N GLN A 73 -5.90 -3.65 -15.40
CA GLN A 73 -6.13 -4.45 -16.61
C GLN A 73 -5.50 -5.83 -16.50
N GLY A 74 -4.32 -5.93 -15.88
CA GLY A 74 -3.69 -7.21 -15.55
C GLY A 74 -4.45 -7.92 -14.43
N LYS A 75 -4.86 -9.15 -14.68
CA LYS A 75 -5.64 -9.97 -13.74
C LYS A 75 -4.81 -11.07 -13.08
N HIS A 76 -3.53 -11.18 -13.42
CA HIS A 76 -2.63 -12.16 -12.84
C HIS A 76 -2.05 -11.69 -11.52
N THR A 77 -2.31 -12.46 -10.48
CA THR A 77 -1.70 -12.28 -9.16
C THR A 77 -1.62 -13.65 -8.48
N PRO A 78 -0.56 -13.95 -7.73
CA PRO A 78 -0.43 -15.23 -7.04
C PRO A 78 -1.56 -15.48 -6.04
N PHE A 79 -2.20 -14.41 -5.55
CA PHE A 79 -3.26 -14.49 -4.55
C PHE A 79 -4.64 -14.84 -5.13
N ALA A 80 -4.82 -14.77 -6.44
CA ALA A 80 -6.09 -15.12 -7.11
C ALA A 80 -6.18 -16.60 -7.51
N PHE A 81 -5.09 -17.35 -7.42
CA PHE A 81 -5.03 -18.74 -7.91
C PHE A 81 -5.24 -19.79 -6.82
N GLU A 82 -5.36 -19.40 -5.57
CA GLU A 82 -5.74 -20.33 -4.52
C GLU A 82 -7.23 -20.67 -4.62
N VAL A 83 -7.53 -21.97 -4.47
CA VAL A 83 -8.88 -22.55 -4.68
C VAL A 83 -9.97 -21.88 -3.83
N SER A 84 -9.59 -21.23 -2.76
CA SER A 84 -10.51 -20.51 -1.85
C SER A 84 -10.40 -18.98 -1.92
N GLY A 85 -9.52 -18.44 -2.77
CA GLY A 85 -9.14 -17.02 -2.74
C GLY A 85 -8.36 -16.68 -1.46
N SER A 86 -7.20 -16.04 -1.58
CA SER A 86 -6.48 -15.58 -0.39
C SER A 86 -7.16 -14.35 0.19
N ALA A 87 -7.59 -14.45 1.45
CA ALA A 87 -7.98 -13.27 2.21
C ALA A 87 -6.73 -12.52 2.65
N LEU A 88 -6.60 -11.27 2.24
CA LEU A 88 -5.49 -10.40 2.61
C LEU A 88 -6.00 -9.24 3.46
N PRO A 89 -5.26 -8.87 4.52
CA PRO A 89 -5.59 -7.68 5.30
C PRO A 89 -5.27 -6.40 4.53
N GLY A 90 -5.86 -5.28 4.92
CA GLY A 90 -5.53 -3.98 4.36
C GLY A 90 -6.41 -3.58 3.18
N LYS A 91 -7.71 -3.45 3.42
CA LYS A 91 -8.64 -2.95 2.41
C LYS A 91 -8.40 -1.46 2.17
N VAL A 92 -8.06 -1.10 0.93
CA VAL A 92 -7.86 0.30 0.54
C VAL A 92 -9.21 1.02 0.51
N CYS A 93 -9.25 2.18 1.15
CA CYS A 93 -10.42 3.06 1.19
C CYS A 93 -10.31 4.22 0.21
N ALA A 94 -9.11 4.79 0.08
CA ALA A 94 -8.86 5.87 -0.86
C ALA A 94 -7.39 5.90 -1.30
N THR A 95 -7.17 6.40 -2.50
CA THR A 95 -5.83 6.72 -3.03
C THR A 95 -5.85 8.14 -3.57
N VAL A 96 -4.92 8.94 -3.10
CA VAL A 96 -4.73 10.33 -3.53
C VAL A 96 -3.41 10.43 -4.27
N VAL A 97 -3.40 11.07 -5.42
CA VAL A 97 -2.21 11.29 -6.25
C VAL A 97 -2.13 12.76 -6.62
N GLY A 98 -1.06 13.42 -6.24
CA GLY A 98 -0.87 14.85 -6.47
C GLY A 98 -2.02 15.71 -5.92
N GLY A 99 -2.63 15.32 -4.81
CA GLY A 99 -3.77 16.00 -4.22
C GLY A 99 -5.13 15.64 -4.83
N HIS A 100 -5.18 14.79 -5.86
CA HIS A 100 -6.43 14.36 -6.50
C HIS A 100 -6.81 12.96 -6.04
N ILE A 101 -8.11 12.76 -5.76
CA ILE A 101 -8.64 11.43 -5.41
C ILE A 101 -8.67 10.57 -6.67
N ALA A 102 -7.71 9.63 -6.78
CA ALA A 102 -7.63 8.69 -7.90
C ALA A 102 -8.53 7.47 -7.70
N TYR A 103 -8.81 7.11 -6.45
CA TYR A 103 -9.67 5.99 -6.07
C TYR A 103 -10.31 6.27 -4.72
N GLN A 104 -11.58 5.88 -4.60
CA GLN A 104 -12.29 5.91 -3.32
C GLN A 104 -13.35 4.80 -3.31
N THR A 105 -13.48 4.11 -2.21
CA THR A 105 -14.59 3.17 -1.99
C THR A 105 -15.87 3.96 -1.69
N ALA A 106 -16.94 3.44 -2.22
CA ALA A 106 -18.26 4.01 -1.92
C ALA A 106 -18.62 3.81 -0.43
#